data_d54f499d617c5cad3567b889a07c55a2
#
_entry.id   d54f499d617c5cad3567b889a07c55a2
#
_cell.length_a   1.000
_cell.length_b   1.000
_cell.length_c   1.000
_cell.angle_alpha   90.00
_cell.angle_beta   90.00
_cell.angle_gamma   90.00
#
_symmetry.space_group_name_H-M   'P 1'
#
loop_
_entity.id
_entity.type
_entity.pdbx_description
1 polymer ?
#
loop_
_entity_poly.entity_id
_entity_poly.type
_entity_poly.pdbx_seq_one_letter_code
_entity_poly.pdbx_strand_id
1 'polypeptide(L)'
;MSGTNNTSLSDILFALSDEDSLKIFDMIANRQRDPKISDFESPKRYYNRMSKLKNARVIRKNGKSYKITAFGSIVYKTIQMIKIAHELHWKLEVIDAISENVPVGEYHSIVKSMIPDKSVRNTLIELRELHSRR
;
A
#
# COMPACT_ATOMS: atom_id res chain seq x y z
N MET A 1 -16.12 -17.31 16.36
CA MET A 1 -16.16 -17.15 15.89
C MET A 1 -15.75 -16.89 15.19
N SER A 2 -15.58 -16.98 15.40
CA SER A 2 -15.17 -16.86 14.76
C SER A 2 -15.06 -16.43 13.84
N GLY A 3 -14.61 -16.85 13.76
CA GLY A 3 -14.11 -16.66 12.53
C GLY A 3 -14.88 -15.77 11.73
N THR A 4 -15.62 -15.28 12.28
CA THR A 4 -16.52 -14.35 11.76
C THR A 4 -15.88 -13.07 11.30
N ASN A 5 -14.63 -13.13 10.91
CA ASN A 5 -14.05 -11.99 10.27
C ASN A 5 -14.56 -11.91 8.84
N ASN A 6 -15.62 -11.17 8.67
CA ASN A 6 -16.18 -10.88 7.36
C ASN A 6 -15.59 -9.60 6.76
N THR A 7 -14.39 -9.23 7.19
CA THR A 7 -13.71 -8.04 6.67
C THR A 7 -13.41 -8.23 5.20
N SER A 8 -13.98 -7.38 4.36
CA SER A 8 -13.77 -7.42 2.91
C SER A 8 -12.58 -6.56 2.54
N LEU A 9 -12.12 -6.71 1.29
CA LEU A 9 -11.10 -5.82 0.74
C LEU A 9 -11.55 -4.36 0.81
N SER A 10 -12.82 -4.10 0.52
CA SER A 10 -13.37 -2.73 0.62
C SER A 10 -13.23 -2.17 2.03
N ASP A 11 -13.47 -2.98 3.05
CA ASP A 11 -13.32 -2.53 4.44
C ASP A 11 -11.87 -2.17 4.77
N ILE A 12 -10.94 -2.96 4.27
CA ILE A 12 -9.52 -2.72 4.47
C ILE A 12 -9.10 -1.41 3.79
N LEU A 13 -9.49 -1.22 2.54
CA LEU A 13 -9.20 0.01 1.81
C LEU A 13 -9.85 1.22 2.45
N PHE A 14 -11.09 1.07 2.93
CA PHE A 14 -11.80 2.15 3.61
C PHE A 14 -11.07 2.56 4.89
N ALA A 15 -10.55 1.60 5.66
CA ALA A 15 -9.81 1.89 6.87
C ALA A 15 -8.55 2.71 6.62
N LEU A 16 -8.01 2.65 5.41
CA LEU A 16 -6.78 3.35 5.02
C LEU A 16 -7.04 4.52 4.07
N SER A 17 -8.30 4.93 3.91
CA SER A 17 -8.68 5.90 2.88
C SER A 17 -8.47 7.35 3.25
N ASP A 18 -8.13 7.67 4.50
CA ASP A 18 -7.94 9.06 4.91
C ASP A 18 -6.51 9.30 5.39
N GLU A 19 -6.12 10.58 5.35
CA GLU A 19 -4.76 10.98 5.69
C GLU A 19 -4.35 10.62 7.11
N ASP A 20 -5.28 10.77 8.07
CA ASP A 20 -4.99 10.46 9.47
C ASP A 20 -4.70 8.98 9.67
N SER A 21 -5.49 8.11 9.04
CA SER A 21 -5.28 6.67 9.14
C SER A 21 -3.96 6.24 8.50
N LEU A 22 -3.64 6.80 7.34
CA LEU A 22 -2.36 6.53 6.67
C LEU A 22 -1.19 6.98 7.53
N LYS A 23 -1.31 8.15 8.17
CA LYS A 23 -0.26 8.68 9.05
C LYS A 23 -0.06 7.78 10.27
N ILE A 24 -1.13 7.34 10.91
CA ILE A 24 -1.06 6.42 12.05
C ILE A 24 -0.39 5.12 11.63
N PHE A 25 -0.83 4.56 10.52
CA PHE A 25 -0.31 3.30 10.03
C PHE A 25 1.19 3.40 9.74
N ASP A 26 1.60 4.51 9.11
CA ASP A 26 3.01 4.77 8.83
C ASP A 26 3.83 4.86 10.13
N MET A 27 3.32 5.56 11.12
CA MET A 27 4.00 5.69 12.42
C MET A 27 4.21 4.33 13.08
N ILE A 28 3.19 3.49 13.06
CA ILE A 28 3.27 2.15 13.67
C ILE A 28 4.21 1.26 12.87
N ALA A 29 4.12 1.29 11.54
CA ALA A 29 4.96 0.47 10.66
C ALA A 29 6.44 0.81 10.81
N ASN A 30 6.77 2.08 10.97
CA ASN A 30 8.15 2.55 11.08
C ASN A 30 8.66 2.60 12.51
N ARG A 31 7.83 2.22 13.47
CA ARG A 31 8.19 2.20 14.90
C ARG A 31 8.75 3.54 15.39
N GLN A 32 8.20 4.65 14.87
CA GLN A 32 8.64 5.97 15.28
C GLN A 32 8.20 6.27 16.72
N ARG A 33 6.94 6.10 16.99
CA ARG A 33 6.31 6.20 18.29
C ARG A 33 4.87 5.75 18.18
N ASP A 34 4.24 5.48 19.31
CA ASP A 34 2.82 5.16 19.32
C ASP A 34 2.00 6.42 19.01
N PRO A 35 0.92 6.28 18.24
CA PRO A 35 -0.01 7.38 18.04
C PRO A 35 -0.62 7.82 19.38
N LYS A 36 -0.86 9.12 19.51
CA LYS A 36 -1.45 9.70 20.72
C LYS A 36 -2.72 10.46 20.36
N ILE A 37 -3.62 10.57 21.34
CA ILE A 37 -4.85 11.35 21.16
C ILE A 37 -4.53 12.77 20.72
N SER A 38 -3.45 13.35 21.24
CA SER A 38 -3.02 14.71 20.90
C SER A 38 -2.61 14.89 19.43
N ASP A 39 -2.40 13.79 18.68
CA ASP A 39 -2.09 13.88 17.25
C ASP A 39 -3.35 14.17 16.41
N PHE A 40 -4.52 14.19 17.03
CA PHE A 40 -5.81 14.33 16.34
C PHE A 40 -6.61 15.49 16.91
N GLU A 41 -7.60 15.95 16.15
CA GLU A 41 -8.47 17.03 16.57
C GLU A 41 -9.33 16.69 17.78
N SER A 42 -9.64 15.38 17.94
CA SER A 42 -10.48 14.95 19.05
C SER A 42 -10.19 13.50 19.42
N PRO A 43 -10.50 13.11 20.67
CA PRO A 43 -10.39 11.69 21.07
C PRO A 43 -11.25 10.77 20.21
N LYS A 44 -12.40 11.26 19.78
CA LYS A 44 -13.30 10.47 18.92
C LYS A 44 -12.62 10.08 17.61
N ARG A 45 -11.92 11.01 16.99
CA ARG A 45 -11.17 10.74 15.75
C ARG A 45 -10.07 9.71 15.99
N TYR A 46 -9.33 9.87 17.06
CA TYR A 46 -8.26 8.94 17.42
C TYR A 46 -8.82 7.52 17.58
N TYR A 47 -9.82 7.33 18.43
CA TYR A 47 -10.37 6.01 18.71
C TYR A 47 -11.02 5.39 17.48
N ASN A 48 -11.68 6.21 16.67
CA ASN A 48 -12.31 5.75 15.44
C ASN A 48 -11.28 5.17 14.46
N ARG A 49 -10.18 5.89 14.23
CA ARG A 49 -9.14 5.45 13.31
C ARG A 49 -8.41 4.22 13.83
N MET A 50 -8.05 4.22 15.10
CA MET A 50 -7.39 3.07 15.71
C MET A 50 -8.26 1.82 15.63
N SER A 51 -9.55 1.97 15.90
CA SER A 51 -10.51 0.88 15.81
C SER A 51 -10.61 0.32 14.39
N LYS A 52 -10.69 1.18 13.39
CA LYS A 52 -10.74 0.77 11.99
C LYS A 52 -9.51 -0.02 11.58
N LEU A 53 -8.32 0.46 11.98
CA LEU A 53 -7.07 -0.23 11.64
C LEU A 53 -6.97 -1.59 12.33
N LYS A 54 -7.42 -1.68 13.58
CA LYS A 54 -7.45 -2.96 14.30
C LYS A 54 -8.45 -3.93 13.66
N ASN A 55 -9.63 -3.44 13.30
CA ASN A 55 -10.65 -4.27 12.67
C ASN A 55 -10.22 -4.75 11.28
N ALA A 56 -9.45 -3.94 10.57
CA ALA A 56 -8.85 -4.33 9.29
C ALA A 56 -7.68 -5.30 9.47
N ARG A 57 -7.25 -5.54 10.72
CA ARG A 57 -6.18 -6.46 11.08
C ARG A 57 -4.80 -6.08 10.56
N VAL A 58 -4.61 -4.82 10.22
CA VAL A 58 -3.30 -4.33 9.80
C VAL A 58 -2.42 -3.94 10.98
N ILE A 59 -3.02 -3.68 12.14
CA ILE A 59 -2.30 -3.46 13.39
C ILE A 59 -2.93 -4.31 14.50
N ARG A 60 -2.14 -4.51 15.57
CA ARG A 60 -2.63 -5.18 16.76
C ARG A 60 -2.07 -4.48 17.99
N LYS A 61 -2.80 -4.60 19.09
CA LYS A 61 -2.34 -4.10 20.38
C LYS A 61 -1.39 -5.12 21.01
N ASN A 62 -0.27 -4.65 21.55
CA ASN A 62 0.71 -5.47 22.23
C ASN A 62 1.09 -4.78 23.54
N GLY A 63 0.37 -5.17 24.62
CA GLY A 63 0.49 -4.44 25.88
C GLY A 63 -0.06 -3.04 25.74
N LYS A 64 0.77 -2.04 26.01
CA LYS A 64 0.39 -0.62 25.87
C LYS A 64 0.72 -0.05 24.50
N SER A 65 1.42 -0.82 23.68
CA SER A 65 1.87 -0.39 22.37
C SER A 65 1.04 -1.00 21.27
N TYR A 66 1.20 -0.47 20.05
CA TYR A 66 0.62 -1.04 18.85
C TYR A 66 1.73 -1.54 17.94
N LYS A 67 1.46 -2.64 17.27
CA LYS A 67 2.40 -3.21 16.31
C LYS A 67 1.71 -3.52 15.01
N ILE A 68 2.47 -3.46 13.92
CA ILE A 68 1.98 -3.88 12.62
C ILE A 68 1.89 -5.42 12.61
N THR A 69 0.83 -5.94 12.02
CA THR A 69 0.67 -7.39 11.85
C THR A 69 1.45 -7.85 10.62
N ALA A 70 1.60 -9.17 10.46
CA ALA A 70 2.19 -9.71 9.23
C ALA A 70 1.37 -9.27 8.01
N PHE A 71 0.05 -9.37 8.09
CA PHE A 71 -0.84 -8.87 7.05
C PHE A 71 -0.61 -7.37 6.80
N GLY A 72 -0.54 -6.58 7.89
CA GLY A 72 -0.28 -5.14 7.79
C GLY A 72 1.04 -4.83 7.12
N SER A 73 2.06 -5.65 7.33
CA SER A 73 3.36 -5.45 6.68
C SER A 73 3.25 -5.57 5.15
N ILE A 74 2.45 -6.54 4.68
CA ILE A 74 2.20 -6.70 3.24
C ILE A 74 1.42 -5.50 2.72
N VAL A 75 0.38 -5.09 3.44
CA VAL A 75 -0.43 -3.92 3.06
C VAL A 75 0.44 -2.66 3.02
N TYR A 76 1.29 -2.47 4.01
CA TYR A 76 2.18 -1.31 4.08
C TYR A 76 3.12 -1.26 2.86
N LYS A 77 3.73 -2.40 2.52
CA LYS A 77 4.63 -2.49 1.37
C LYS A 77 3.88 -2.15 0.08
N THR A 78 2.64 -2.63 -0.04
CA THR A 78 1.79 -2.35 -1.20
C THR A 78 1.47 -0.85 -1.30
N ILE A 79 1.16 -0.20 -0.18
CA ILE A 79 0.91 1.24 -0.14
C ILE A 79 2.16 2.02 -0.56
N GLN A 80 3.34 1.61 -0.08
CA GLN A 80 4.59 2.25 -0.49
C GLN A 80 4.81 2.14 -2.00
N MET A 81 4.49 0.99 -2.58
CA MET A 81 4.59 0.80 -4.02
C MET A 81 3.63 1.73 -4.78
N ILE A 82 2.41 1.88 -4.29
CA ILE A 82 1.43 2.80 -4.89
C ILE A 82 1.96 4.23 -4.85
N LYS A 83 2.53 4.66 -3.72
CA LYS A 83 3.10 6.01 -3.57
C LYS A 83 4.21 6.26 -4.59
N ILE A 84 5.13 5.30 -4.73
CA ILE A 84 6.23 5.40 -5.69
C ILE A 84 5.70 5.47 -7.11
N ALA A 85 4.75 4.59 -7.45
CA ALA A 85 4.13 4.59 -8.78
C ALA A 85 3.44 5.92 -9.07
N HIS A 86 2.76 6.49 -8.09
CA HIS A 86 2.11 7.78 -8.24
C HIS A 86 3.11 8.91 -8.54
N GLU A 87 4.25 8.89 -7.85
CA GLU A 87 5.34 9.86 -8.10
C GLU A 87 5.93 9.71 -9.49
N LEU A 88 5.87 8.50 -10.07
CA LEU A 88 6.41 8.19 -11.40
C LEU A 88 5.34 8.20 -12.48
N HIS A 89 4.14 8.73 -12.21
CA HIS A 89 3.00 8.58 -13.12
C HIS A 89 3.27 9.03 -14.55
N TRP A 90 4.07 10.10 -14.74
CA TRP A 90 4.39 10.58 -16.08
C TRP A 90 5.25 9.57 -16.86
N LYS A 91 6.17 8.87 -16.19
CA LYS A 91 6.95 7.80 -16.81
C LYS A 91 6.07 6.63 -17.19
N LEU A 92 5.09 6.31 -16.32
CA LEU A 92 4.16 5.22 -16.59
C LEU A 92 3.27 5.56 -17.78
N GLU A 93 2.88 6.82 -17.95
CA GLU A 93 2.13 7.25 -19.13
C GLU A 93 2.94 7.08 -20.41
N VAL A 94 4.24 7.38 -20.37
CA VAL A 94 5.11 7.16 -21.54
C VAL A 94 5.19 5.67 -21.86
N ILE A 95 5.33 4.82 -20.84
CA ILE A 95 5.36 3.38 -21.02
C ILE A 95 4.05 2.88 -21.65
N ASP A 96 2.90 3.38 -21.18
CA ASP A 96 1.60 3.03 -21.77
C ASP A 96 1.55 3.40 -23.25
N ALA A 97 2.07 4.56 -23.60
CA ALA A 97 2.03 5.06 -24.98
C ALA A 97 2.83 4.19 -25.95
N ILE A 98 3.90 3.56 -25.48
CA ILE A 98 4.77 2.77 -26.37
C ILE A 98 4.55 1.25 -26.25
N SER A 99 3.84 0.79 -25.22
CA SER A 99 3.78 -0.63 -24.88
C SER A 99 3.19 -1.52 -25.96
N GLU A 100 2.24 -1.01 -26.74
CA GLU A 100 1.59 -1.78 -27.80
C GLU A 100 2.43 -1.90 -29.06
N ASN A 101 3.43 -1.04 -29.20
CA ASN A 101 4.19 -0.90 -30.43
C ASN A 101 5.62 -1.47 -30.36
N VAL A 102 5.99 -2.04 -29.23
CA VAL A 102 7.35 -2.57 -29.07
C VAL A 102 7.33 -4.05 -28.66
N PRO A 103 8.32 -4.83 -29.12
CA PRO A 103 8.44 -6.23 -28.67
C PRO A 103 8.71 -6.33 -27.19
N VAL A 104 8.38 -7.49 -26.58
CA VAL A 104 8.52 -7.73 -25.15
C VAL A 104 9.93 -7.42 -24.63
N GLY A 105 10.97 -7.85 -25.39
CA GLY A 105 12.34 -7.60 -24.98
C GLY A 105 12.71 -6.13 -24.89
N GLU A 106 12.24 -5.33 -25.87
CA GLU A 106 12.45 -3.89 -25.86
C GLU A 106 11.66 -3.23 -24.74
N TYR A 107 10.43 -3.71 -24.49
CA TYR A 107 9.61 -3.22 -23.39
C TYR A 107 10.35 -3.39 -22.05
N HIS A 108 10.92 -4.58 -21.81
CA HIS A 108 11.70 -4.85 -20.60
C HIS A 108 12.89 -3.89 -20.44
N SER A 109 13.60 -3.64 -21.53
CA SER A 109 14.76 -2.74 -21.52
C SER A 109 14.35 -1.31 -21.19
N ILE A 110 13.23 -0.84 -21.78
CA ILE A 110 12.72 0.50 -21.54
C ILE A 110 12.28 0.64 -20.08
N VAL A 111 11.53 -0.33 -19.56
CA VAL A 111 11.07 -0.30 -18.18
C VAL A 111 12.27 -0.27 -17.22
N LYS A 112 13.29 -1.10 -17.47
CA LYS A 112 14.49 -1.13 -16.63
C LYS A 112 15.22 0.20 -16.63
N SER A 113 15.25 0.90 -17.74
CA SER A 113 15.95 2.18 -17.83
C SER A 113 15.14 3.34 -17.23
N MET A 114 13.81 3.28 -17.29
CA MET A 114 12.95 4.38 -16.84
C MET A 114 12.53 4.27 -15.38
N ILE A 115 12.32 3.05 -14.89
CA ILE A 115 11.74 2.81 -13.57
C ILE A 115 12.83 2.30 -12.62
N PRO A 116 13.29 3.15 -11.69
CA PRO A 116 14.36 2.75 -10.77
C PRO A 116 13.88 1.80 -9.67
N ASP A 117 12.61 1.88 -9.29
CA ASP A 117 12.08 1.04 -8.22
C ASP A 117 11.85 -0.39 -8.69
N LYS A 118 12.46 -1.33 -7.99
CA LYS A 118 12.41 -2.75 -8.34
C LYS A 118 10.99 -3.32 -8.30
N SER A 119 10.21 -2.99 -7.28
CA SER A 119 8.86 -3.52 -7.12
C SER A 119 7.93 -3.07 -8.25
N VAL A 120 7.96 -1.79 -8.58
CA VAL A 120 7.15 -1.23 -9.68
C VAL A 120 7.61 -1.85 -11.00
N ARG A 121 8.91 -1.88 -11.23
CA ARG A 121 9.49 -2.44 -12.46
C ARG A 121 9.09 -3.89 -12.67
N ASN A 122 9.26 -4.72 -11.65
CA ASN A 122 8.94 -6.15 -11.74
C ASN A 122 7.45 -6.37 -12.00
N THR A 123 6.59 -5.56 -11.39
CA THR A 123 5.14 -5.65 -11.61
C THR A 123 4.79 -5.39 -13.07
N LEU A 124 5.37 -4.34 -13.66
CA LEU A 124 5.13 -4.00 -15.06
C LEU A 124 5.59 -5.13 -15.99
N ILE A 125 6.77 -5.68 -15.74
CA ILE A 125 7.33 -6.75 -16.56
C ILE A 125 6.47 -8.02 -16.47
N GLU A 126 6.07 -8.41 -15.28
CA GLU A 126 5.22 -9.59 -15.06
C GLU A 126 3.89 -9.46 -15.76
N LEU A 127 3.24 -8.30 -15.65
CA LEU A 127 1.95 -8.07 -16.29
C LEU A 127 2.06 -8.06 -17.81
N ARG A 128 3.15 -7.53 -18.35
CA ARG A 128 3.38 -7.54 -19.80
C ARG A 128 3.53 -8.98 -20.30
N GLU A 129 4.29 -9.79 -19.60
CA GLU A 129 4.47 -11.20 -19.94
C GLU A 129 3.15 -11.96 -19.87
N LEU A 130 2.35 -11.70 -18.85
CA LEU A 130 1.04 -12.31 -18.70
C LEU A 130 0.13 -11.98 -19.88
N HIS A 131 0.09 -10.71 -20.29
CA HIS A 131 -0.72 -10.27 -21.41
C HIS A 131 -0.26 -10.82 -22.76
N SER A 132 1.05 -11.02 -22.92
CA SER A 132 1.61 -11.53 -24.18
C SER A 132 1.35 -13.01 -24.39
N ARG A 133 0.93 -13.73 -23.35
CA ARG A 133 0.59 -15.15 -23.44
C ARG A 133 -0.82 -15.42 -23.98
N ARG A 134 -1.58 -14.38 -24.24
CA ARG A 134 -2.94 -14.52 -24.79
C ARG A 134 -3.00 -14.49 -26.30
#